data_fbd66a2a37f4d1918a1f3270972fbd07
#
_entry.id   fbd66a2a37f4d1918a1f3270972fbd07
#
_cell.length_a   1.000
_cell.length_b   1.000
_cell.length_c   1.000
_cell.angle_alpha   90.00
_cell.angle_beta   90.00
_cell.angle_gamma   90.00
#
_symmetry.space_group_name_H-M   'P 1'
#
loop_
_entity.id
_entity.type
_entity.pdbx_description
1 polymer ?
#
loop_
_entity_poly.entity_id
_entity_poly.type
_entity_poly.pdbx_seq_one_letter_code
_entity_poly.pdbx_strand_id
1 'polypeptide(L)'
;MKKFLPDLIAILAFIILSFAYFFPADIEGRILFQHDTAAGVGAGQESKEYLERTGERTRWTNSIFGGMPTYQMSPSYDSTTSLKGVEKVYRLFLPDYVVLTFIMMLGFYILLRAFGISAWLAGLGGVIWAFSSYFLSLIHI
;
A
#
# COMPACT_ATOMS: atom_id res chain seq x y z
N MET A 1 -16.69 21.36 20.37
CA MET A 1 -16.72 19.90 20.29
C MET A 1 -17.77 19.33 19.30
N LYS A 2 -19.02 19.83 19.24
CA LYS A 2 -20.05 19.31 18.31
C LYS A 2 -19.73 19.45 16.80
N LYS A 3 -18.86 20.38 16.40
CA LYS A 3 -18.51 20.62 14.98
C LYS A 3 -17.61 19.54 14.39
N PHE A 4 -16.75 18.89 15.20
CA PHE A 4 -15.80 17.86 14.73
C PHE A 4 -16.34 16.43 14.87
N LEU A 5 -17.50 16.26 15.50
CA LEU A 5 -18.09 14.95 15.70
C LEU A 5 -18.36 14.18 14.40
N PRO A 6 -18.92 14.82 13.34
CA PRO A 6 -19.13 14.13 12.07
C PRO A 6 -17.81 13.69 11.39
N ASP A 7 -16.76 14.51 11.51
CA ASP A 7 -15.45 14.18 10.95
C ASP A 7 -14.83 12.97 11.70
N LEU A 8 -14.95 12.94 13.02
CA LEU A 8 -14.48 11.80 13.82
C LEU A 8 -15.23 10.51 13.47
N ILE A 9 -16.55 10.59 13.31
CA ILE A 9 -17.38 9.44 12.91
C ILE A 9 -16.96 8.93 11.54
N ALA A 10 -16.71 9.82 10.58
CA ALA A 10 -16.24 9.43 9.24
C ALA A 10 -14.90 8.69 9.29
N ILE A 11 -13.93 9.20 10.06
CA ILE A 11 -12.61 8.55 10.21
C ILE A 11 -12.74 7.17 10.86
N LEU A 12 -13.54 7.03 11.91
CA LEU A 12 -13.79 5.74 12.55
C LEU A 12 -14.47 4.76 11.58
N ALA A 13 -15.43 5.24 10.79
CA ALA A 13 -16.08 4.42 9.77
C ALA A 13 -15.08 3.93 8.71
N PHE A 14 -14.12 4.77 8.29
CA PHE A 14 -13.09 4.37 7.34
C PHE A 14 -12.19 3.26 7.88
N ILE A 15 -11.79 3.36 9.15
CA ILE A 15 -11.01 2.32 9.81
C ILE A 15 -11.81 1.00 9.82
N ILE A 16 -13.05 1.04 10.27
CA ILE A 16 -13.91 -0.15 10.34
C ILE A 16 -14.12 -0.76 8.95
N LEU A 17 -14.40 0.05 7.93
CA LEU A 17 -14.61 -0.43 6.56
C LEU A 17 -13.35 -1.05 5.96
N SER A 18 -12.17 -0.45 6.20
CA SER A 18 -10.90 -1.00 5.73
C SER A 18 -10.62 -2.38 6.32
N PHE A 19 -10.83 -2.55 7.62
CA PHE A 19 -10.67 -3.86 8.26
C PHE A 19 -11.77 -4.85 7.84
N ALA A 20 -13.02 -4.43 7.81
CA ALA A 20 -14.14 -5.32 7.48
C ALA A 20 -14.03 -5.89 6.07
N TYR A 21 -13.53 -5.12 5.12
CA TYR A 21 -13.36 -5.57 3.74
C TYR A 21 -12.31 -6.68 3.61
N PHE A 22 -11.19 -6.55 4.34
CA PHE A 22 -10.09 -7.51 4.29
C PHE A 22 -10.14 -8.58 5.41
N PHE A 23 -11.14 -8.52 6.27
CA PHE A 23 -11.29 -9.38 7.45
C PHE A 23 -11.07 -10.88 7.18
N PRO A 24 -11.63 -11.49 6.12
CA PRO A 24 -11.39 -12.90 5.85
C PRO A 24 -9.91 -13.21 5.56
N ALA A 25 -9.25 -12.35 4.80
CA ALA A 25 -7.85 -12.54 4.44
C ALA A 25 -6.92 -12.36 5.66
N ASP A 26 -7.20 -11.38 6.51
CA ASP A 26 -6.39 -11.09 7.69
C ASP A 26 -6.46 -12.20 8.75
N ILE A 27 -7.66 -12.72 9.04
CA ILE A 27 -7.84 -13.78 10.06
C ILE A 27 -7.29 -15.12 9.59
N GLU A 28 -7.45 -15.43 8.31
CA GLU A 28 -7.00 -16.71 7.75
C GLU A 28 -5.51 -16.68 7.39
N GLY A 29 -4.82 -15.54 7.60
CA GLY A 29 -3.41 -15.35 7.24
C GLY A 29 -3.16 -15.52 5.74
N ARG A 30 -4.17 -15.26 4.92
CA ARG A 30 -4.05 -15.33 3.46
C ARG A 30 -3.28 -14.11 2.96
N ILE A 31 -2.31 -14.37 2.10
CA ILE A 31 -1.61 -13.33 1.34
C ILE A 31 -2.43 -13.07 0.08
N LEU A 32 -2.82 -11.84 -0.14
CA LEU A 32 -3.44 -11.44 -1.40
C LEU A 32 -2.41 -11.63 -2.52
N PHE A 33 -2.75 -12.49 -3.48
CA PHE A 33 -1.86 -12.78 -4.59
C PHE A 33 -1.87 -11.60 -5.57
N GLN A 34 -0.70 -11.02 -5.78
CA GLN A 34 -0.49 -9.99 -6.80
C GLN A 34 0.45 -10.54 -7.86
N HIS A 35 0.01 -10.53 -9.12
CA HIS A 35 0.82 -10.98 -10.25
C HIS A 35 2.14 -10.22 -10.37
N ASP A 36 2.12 -8.90 -10.21
CA ASP A 36 3.31 -8.05 -10.28
C ASP A 36 4.29 -8.35 -9.15
N THR A 37 3.78 -8.59 -7.95
CA THR A 37 4.63 -8.98 -6.81
C THR A 37 5.29 -10.34 -7.07
N ALA A 38 4.54 -11.32 -7.57
CA ALA A 38 5.07 -12.63 -7.92
C ALA A 38 6.11 -12.54 -9.05
N ALA A 39 5.83 -11.75 -10.08
CA ALA A 39 6.77 -11.49 -11.17
C ALA A 39 8.04 -10.77 -10.66
N GLY A 40 7.87 -9.78 -9.78
CA GLY A 40 8.99 -9.07 -9.14
C GLY A 40 9.86 -9.97 -8.27
N VAL A 41 9.27 -10.89 -7.51
CA VAL A 41 10.01 -11.90 -6.72
C VAL A 41 10.80 -12.82 -7.65
N GLY A 42 10.17 -13.33 -8.72
CA GLY A 42 10.85 -14.18 -9.70
C GLY A 42 12.00 -13.46 -10.40
N ALA A 43 11.78 -12.23 -10.81
CA ALA A 43 12.81 -11.40 -11.44
C ALA A 43 13.98 -11.06 -10.50
N GLY A 44 13.69 -10.91 -9.20
CA GLY A 44 14.69 -10.62 -8.17
C GLY A 44 15.46 -11.82 -7.65
N GLN A 45 15.09 -13.05 -8.04
CA GLN A 45 15.66 -14.28 -7.48
C GLN A 45 17.18 -14.39 -7.73
N GLU A 46 17.64 -14.12 -8.95
CA GLU A 46 19.07 -14.13 -9.30
C GLU A 46 19.88 -13.21 -8.37
N SER A 47 19.38 -11.99 -8.15
CA SER A 47 20.04 -11.01 -7.29
C SER A 47 20.07 -11.45 -5.82
N LYS A 48 19.02 -12.14 -5.37
CA LYS A 48 18.92 -12.71 -4.02
C LYS A 48 19.91 -13.87 -3.84
N GLU A 49 19.97 -14.81 -4.78
CA GLU A 49 20.90 -15.92 -4.77
C GLU A 49 22.36 -15.46 -4.82
N TYR A 50 22.64 -14.42 -5.60
CA TYR A 50 23.97 -13.81 -5.64
C TYR A 50 24.37 -13.24 -4.27
N LEU A 51 23.45 -12.50 -3.61
CA LEU A 51 23.67 -11.96 -2.27
C LEU A 51 23.90 -13.06 -1.24
N GLU A 52 23.11 -14.13 -1.26
CA GLU A 52 23.24 -15.26 -0.33
C GLU A 52 24.58 -16.01 -0.50
N ARG A 53 25.08 -16.10 -1.74
CA ARG A 53 26.34 -16.78 -2.05
C ARG A 53 27.58 -15.95 -1.76
N THR A 54 27.54 -14.63 -2.03
CA THR A 54 28.73 -13.78 -2.00
C THR A 54 28.75 -12.80 -0.81
N GLY A 55 27.61 -12.58 -0.16
CA GLY A 55 27.44 -11.52 0.84
C GLY A 55 27.36 -10.11 0.23
N GLU A 56 27.46 -9.97 -1.09
CA GLU A 56 27.45 -8.69 -1.78
C GLU A 56 26.20 -8.54 -2.67
N ARG A 57 25.72 -7.32 -2.84
CA ARG A 57 24.61 -7.03 -3.74
C ARG A 57 25.11 -6.82 -5.16
N THR A 58 24.59 -7.60 -6.11
CA THR A 58 24.84 -7.34 -7.53
C THR A 58 24.15 -6.05 -7.98
N ARG A 59 24.79 -5.31 -8.85
CA ARG A 59 24.20 -4.12 -9.50
C ARG A 59 23.65 -4.42 -10.89
N TRP A 60 23.77 -5.67 -11.33
CA TRP A 60 23.32 -6.16 -12.62
C TRP A 60 22.59 -7.49 -12.46
N THR A 61 21.57 -7.72 -13.26
CA THR A 61 20.86 -9.01 -13.36
C THR A 61 20.65 -9.36 -14.81
N ASN A 62 20.65 -10.66 -15.11
CA ASN A 62 20.35 -11.20 -16.43
C ASN A 62 18.93 -11.77 -16.52
N SER A 63 18.15 -11.71 -15.46
CA SER A 63 16.84 -12.36 -15.39
C SER A 63 15.77 -11.74 -16.29
N ILE A 64 15.95 -10.46 -16.68
CA ILE A 64 14.97 -9.74 -17.54
C ILE A 64 15.71 -9.00 -18.67
N PHE A 65 15.08 -8.91 -19.83
CA PHE A 65 15.52 -8.13 -21.01
C PHE A 65 16.94 -8.44 -21.50
N GLY A 66 17.48 -9.62 -21.19
CA GLY A 66 18.86 -9.97 -21.55
C GLY A 66 19.92 -9.27 -20.71
N GLY A 67 19.51 -8.63 -19.64
CA GLY A 67 20.36 -7.97 -18.66
C GLY A 67 20.00 -6.50 -18.44
N MET A 68 19.91 -6.13 -17.15
CA MET A 68 19.59 -4.75 -16.76
C MET A 68 20.16 -4.41 -15.37
N PRO A 69 20.32 -3.12 -15.06
CA PRO A 69 20.71 -2.68 -13.73
C PRO A 69 19.66 -3.02 -12.67
N THR A 70 20.09 -3.59 -11.54
CA THR A 70 19.18 -4.02 -10.45
C THR A 70 18.41 -2.90 -9.79
N TYR A 71 18.88 -1.65 -9.84
CA TYR A 71 18.16 -0.51 -9.26
C TYR A 71 16.83 -0.21 -9.96
N GLN A 72 16.61 -0.72 -11.18
CA GLN A 72 15.35 -0.57 -11.91
C GLN A 72 14.30 -1.62 -11.49
N MET A 73 14.75 -2.73 -10.90
CA MET A 73 13.86 -3.83 -10.52
C MET A 73 13.47 -3.80 -9.05
N SER A 74 14.42 -3.57 -8.18
CA SER A 74 14.19 -3.53 -6.73
C SER A 74 15.26 -2.66 -6.08
N PRO A 75 15.03 -1.36 -5.98
CA PRO A 75 15.97 -0.45 -5.35
C PRO A 75 16.01 -0.70 -3.84
N SER A 76 16.85 -1.63 -3.43
CA SER A 76 17.09 -1.93 -2.02
C SER A 76 18.52 -1.51 -1.69
N TYR A 77 18.69 -0.22 -1.45
CA TYR A 77 19.94 0.36 -0.99
C TYR A 77 19.93 0.53 0.53
N ASP A 78 21.13 0.56 1.15
CA ASP A 78 21.25 0.80 2.59
C ASP A 78 20.69 2.17 2.99
N SER A 79 20.77 3.15 2.09
CA SER A 79 20.13 4.46 2.23
C SER A 79 18.60 4.41 2.35
N THR A 80 17.94 3.35 1.87
CA THR A 80 16.49 3.20 2.00
C THR A 80 16.05 2.72 3.39
N THR A 81 16.99 2.32 4.25
CA THR A 81 16.67 1.87 5.61
C THR A 81 15.99 2.95 6.44
N SER A 82 16.41 4.20 6.29
CA SER A 82 15.77 5.37 6.95
C SER A 82 14.35 5.59 6.41
N LEU A 83 14.14 5.41 5.11
CA LEU A 83 12.82 5.53 4.49
C LEU A 83 11.88 4.42 4.92
N LYS A 84 12.38 3.21 5.16
CA LYS A 84 11.57 2.09 5.72
C LYS A 84 11.04 2.41 7.11
N GLY A 85 11.77 3.15 7.91
CA GLY A 85 11.30 3.63 9.21
C GLY A 85 10.12 4.61 9.06
N VAL A 86 10.24 5.58 8.15
CA VAL A 86 9.16 6.53 7.82
C VAL A 86 7.96 5.78 7.23
N GLU A 87 8.19 4.81 6.35
CA GLU A 87 7.17 3.97 5.77
C GLU A 87 6.35 3.21 6.83
N LYS A 88 7.00 2.61 7.82
CA LYS A 88 6.32 1.92 8.94
C LYS A 88 5.43 2.86 9.74
N VAL A 89 5.89 4.08 10.02
CA VAL A 89 5.08 5.10 10.72
C VAL A 89 3.88 5.50 9.87
N TYR A 90 4.10 5.76 8.58
CA TYR A 90 3.04 6.11 7.64
C TYR A 90 2.01 5.00 7.49
N ARG A 91 2.44 3.74 7.49
CA ARG A 91 1.57 2.56 7.43
C ARG A 91 0.88 2.21 8.75
N LEU A 92 1.06 2.99 9.80
CA LEU A 92 0.44 2.77 11.11
C LEU A 92 0.62 1.35 11.66
N PHE A 93 1.68 0.65 11.24
CA PHE A 93 1.97 -0.77 11.57
C PHE A 93 0.88 -1.76 11.13
N LEU A 94 -0.01 -1.36 10.24
CA LEU A 94 -1.11 -2.18 9.71
C LEU A 94 -0.71 -2.89 8.41
N PRO A 95 -1.43 -3.94 7.99
CA PRO A 95 -1.24 -4.55 6.68
C PRO A 95 -1.39 -3.55 5.53
N ASP A 96 -0.56 -3.70 4.49
CA ASP A 96 -0.44 -2.74 3.40
C ASP A 96 -1.77 -2.39 2.71
N TYR A 97 -2.58 -3.40 2.42
CA TYR A 97 -3.87 -3.26 1.75
C TYR A 97 -4.91 -2.54 2.62
N VAL A 98 -4.92 -2.77 3.94
CA VAL A 98 -5.81 -2.09 4.89
C VAL A 98 -5.46 -0.60 4.95
N VAL A 99 -4.17 -0.29 5.10
CA VAL A 99 -3.68 1.09 5.18
C VAL A 99 -3.90 1.85 3.90
N LEU A 100 -3.60 1.25 2.74
CA LEU A 100 -3.83 1.88 1.44
C LEU A 100 -5.28 2.29 1.27
N THR A 101 -6.21 1.38 1.55
CA THR A 101 -7.64 1.66 1.45
C THR A 101 -8.06 2.77 2.41
N PHE A 102 -7.58 2.73 3.66
CA PHE A 102 -7.85 3.78 4.65
C PHE A 102 -7.32 5.15 4.20
N ILE A 103 -6.07 5.22 3.75
CA ILE A 103 -5.45 6.47 3.31
C ILE A 103 -6.14 7.04 2.06
N MET A 104 -6.57 6.19 1.14
CA MET A 104 -7.36 6.60 -0.03
C MET A 104 -8.69 7.24 0.38
N MET A 105 -9.43 6.62 1.30
CA MET A 105 -10.67 7.20 1.85
C MET A 105 -10.38 8.53 2.55
N LEU A 106 -9.39 8.55 3.42
CA LEU A 106 -9.04 9.73 4.21
C LEU A 106 -8.54 10.89 3.33
N GLY A 107 -7.68 10.62 2.37
CA GLY A 107 -7.13 11.63 1.48
C GLY A 107 -8.21 12.31 0.64
N PHE A 108 -9.11 11.51 0.04
CA PHE A 108 -10.22 12.06 -0.73
C PHE A 108 -11.25 12.78 0.16
N TYR A 109 -11.48 12.27 1.36
CA TYR A 109 -12.29 12.93 2.37
C TYR A 109 -11.77 14.34 2.69
N ILE A 110 -10.47 14.46 3.01
CA ILE A 110 -9.83 15.74 3.32
C ILE A 110 -9.96 16.70 2.13
N LEU A 111 -9.74 16.22 0.91
CA LEU A 111 -9.90 17.01 -0.29
C LEU A 111 -11.33 17.58 -0.40
N LEU A 112 -12.36 16.74 -0.26
CA LEU A 112 -13.75 17.18 -0.34
C LEU A 112 -14.12 18.13 0.80
N ARG A 113 -13.59 17.91 2.02
CA ARG A 113 -13.75 18.84 3.14
C ARG A 113 -13.11 20.20 2.87
N ALA A 114 -11.95 20.23 2.21
CA ALA A 114 -11.29 21.46 1.81
C ALA A 114 -12.12 22.25 0.78
N PHE A 115 -12.90 21.59 -0.07
CA PHE A 115 -13.88 22.23 -0.96
C PHE A 115 -15.19 22.66 -0.26
N GLY A 116 -15.27 22.51 1.06
CA GLY A 116 -16.46 22.92 1.82
C GLY A 116 -17.63 21.94 1.78
N ILE A 117 -17.43 20.74 1.24
CA ILE A 117 -18.46 19.71 1.19
C ILE A 117 -18.75 19.21 2.61
N SER A 118 -20.01 18.91 2.92
CA SER A 118 -20.42 18.41 4.23
C SER A 118 -19.72 17.09 4.58
N ALA A 119 -19.49 16.84 5.88
CA ALA A 119 -18.75 15.65 6.33
C ALA A 119 -19.38 14.33 5.86
N TRP A 120 -20.70 14.25 5.79
CA TRP A 120 -21.40 13.05 5.33
C TRP A 120 -21.21 12.77 3.85
N LEU A 121 -21.33 13.80 3.00
CA LEU A 121 -21.10 13.66 1.56
C LEU A 121 -19.61 13.43 1.25
N ALA A 122 -18.72 14.09 1.98
CA ALA A 122 -17.28 13.86 1.86
C ALA A 122 -16.91 12.44 2.28
N GLY A 123 -17.54 11.91 3.34
CA GLY A 123 -17.37 10.54 3.78
C GLY A 123 -17.80 9.52 2.72
N LEU A 124 -18.99 9.71 2.16
CA LEU A 124 -19.49 8.89 1.06
C LEU A 124 -18.55 8.96 -0.16
N GLY A 125 -18.09 10.15 -0.53
CA GLY A 125 -17.15 10.35 -1.63
C GLY A 125 -15.83 9.62 -1.40
N GLY A 126 -15.29 9.66 -0.18
CA GLY A 126 -14.09 8.92 0.21
C GLY A 126 -14.25 7.41 0.01
N VAL A 127 -15.37 6.85 0.45
CA VAL A 127 -15.67 5.42 0.27
C VAL A 127 -15.78 5.07 -1.22
N ILE A 128 -16.57 5.80 -2.00
CA ILE A 128 -16.73 5.56 -3.44
C ILE A 128 -15.37 5.61 -4.14
N TRP A 129 -14.53 6.58 -3.80
CA TRP A 129 -13.21 6.74 -4.39
C TRP A 129 -12.30 5.54 -4.09
N ALA A 130 -12.17 5.16 -2.82
CA ALA A 130 -11.29 4.07 -2.41
C ALA A 130 -11.74 2.68 -2.90
N PHE A 131 -13.05 2.48 -3.02
CA PHE A 131 -13.64 1.24 -3.52
C PHE A 131 -13.96 1.29 -5.03
N SER A 132 -13.46 2.29 -5.75
CA SER A 132 -13.57 2.29 -7.20
C SER A 132 -12.81 1.10 -7.80
N SER A 133 -13.30 0.58 -8.93
CA SER A 133 -12.68 -0.57 -9.62
C SER A 133 -11.20 -0.35 -9.94
N TYR A 134 -10.80 0.88 -10.21
CA TYR A 134 -9.41 1.23 -10.49
C TYR A 134 -8.49 0.94 -9.30
N PHE A 135 -8.84 1.41 -8.10
CA PHE A 135 -8.01 1.20 -6.91
C PHE A 135 -8.03 -0.25 -6.42
N LEU A 136 -9.20 -0.88 -6.46
CA LEU A 136 -9.28 -2.31 -6.12
C LEU A 136 -8.48 -3.17 -7.10
N SER A 137 -8.46 -2.82 -8.38
CA SER A 137 -7.60 -3.47 -9.36
C SER A 137 -6.12 -3.33 -9.01
N LEU A 138 -5.67 -2.15 -8.61
CA LEU A 138 -4.27 -1.92 -8.20
C LEU A 138 -3.87 -2.71 -6.94
N ILE A 139 -4.81 -3.00 -6.06
CA ILE A 139 -4.56 -3.83 -4.86
C ILE A 139 -4.51 -5.32 -5.22
N HIS A 140 -5.22 -5.73 -6.28
CA HIS A 140 -5.35 -7.12 -6.68
C HIS A 140 -4.54 -7.51 -7.92
N ILE A 141 -3.82 -6.56 -8.54
CA ILE A 141 -2.93 -6.84 -9.70
C ILE A 141 -1.59 -7.42 -9.21
#